data_e5fd9ba322fc00aa0ac376f078407982
#
_entry.id   e5fd9ba322fc00aa0ac376f078407982
#
_cell.length_a   1.000
_cell.length_b   1.000
_cell.length_c   1.000
_cell.angle_alpha   90.00
_cell.angle_beta   90.00
_cell.angle_gamma   90.00
#
_symmetry.space_group_name_H-M   'P 1'
#
loop_
_entity.id
_entity.type
_entity.pdbx_description
1 polymer ?
#
loop_
_entity_poly.entity_id
_entity_poly.type
_entity_poly.pdbx_seq_one_letter_code
_entity_poly.pdbx_strand_id
1 'polypeptide(L)'
;MLWMRGNVTSGALMGSLFLPALTSTVIPTAIAARYIARKSTTPMAATASESRLPKGVGPRLSKFILVVGILSLLFVPVFKSITHLPPYMGMMISLGVMWVLTEIIYDKKRGIEESIKNRVSKVLKHIDMPTILFFLGILMSVAALQSAGVLTNVAQFLDRNIHEVFTITGIIGVLSSVIDNVPLVAACMGMYPVADAAAVASSIDPSYLQSFVQDGLFWHLLAYCAGVGGSILIIGSAAGVVAMGLEKITFSWYFKRIALLAVAGYFGGMAVIFLEHLLFGL
;
A
#
# COMPACT_ATOMS: atom_id res chain seq x y z
N MET A 1 -6.47 5.31 -0.05
CA MET A 1 -7.81 5.66 -0.59
C MET A 1 -8.93 5.38 0.42
N LEU A 2 -9.09 4.17 0.93
CA LEU A 2 -10.15 3.79 1.88
C LEU A 2 -10.23 4.74 3.10
N TRP A 3 -9.09 4.99 3.75
CA TRP A 3 -9.03 5.94 4.85
C TRP A 3 -9.35 7.40 4.46
N MET A 4 -8.98 7.84 3.26
CA MET A 4 -9.31 9.20 2.79
C MET A 4 -10.80 9.43 2.59
N ARG A 5 -11.52 8.41 2.14
CA ARG A 5 -12.99 8.45 1.96
C ARG A 5 -13.79 8.13 3.22
N GLY A 6 -13.13 7.72 4.31
CA GLY A 6 -13.80 7.39 5.56
C GLY A 6 -14.36 5.97 5.64
N ASN A 7 -14.01 5.10 4.69
CA ASN A 7 -14.39 3.69 4.75
C ASN A 7 -13.74 2.95 5.93
N VAL A 8 -12.53 3.38 6.31
CA VAL A 8 -11.78 2.83 7.46
C VAL A 8 -11.14 3.94 8.28
N THR A 9 -10.99 3.71 9.58
CA THR A 9 -10.19 4.54 10.47
C THR A 9 -8.74 4.05 10.52
N SER A 10 -7.80 4.95 10.83
CA SER A 10 -6.38 4.58 10.90
C SER A 10 -6.10 3.56 12.01
N GLY A 11 -6.78 3.71 13.16
CA GLY A 11 -6.58 2.82 14.30
C GLY A 11 -7.08 1.41 14.05
N ALA A 12 -8.31 1.27 13.53
CA ALA A 12 -8.89 -0.02 13.20
C ALA A 12 -8.07 -0.74 12.12
N LEU A 13 -7.68 -0.01 11.05
CA LEU A 13 -6.88 -0.57 9.97
C LEU A 13 -5.52 -1.08 10.45
N MET A 14 -4.82 -0.32 11.29
CA MET A 14 -3.52 -0.74 11.83
C MET A 14 -3.64 -1.93 12.77
N GLY A 15 -4.68 -1.96 13.61
CA GLY A 15 -4.93 -3.06 14.53
C GLY A 15 -5.24 -4.37 13.82
N SER A 16 -6.22 -4.35 12.92
CA SER A 16 -6.69 -5.55 12.22
C SER A 16 -5.72 -6.09 11.17
N LEU A 17 -4.92 -5.24 10.52
CA LEU A 17 -4.04 -5.69 9.44
C LEU A 17 -2.59 -5.97 9.88
N PHE A 18 -2.21 -5.65 11.12
CA PHE A 18 -0.84 -5.83 11.58
C PHE A 18 -0.39 -7.30 11.53
N LEU A 19 -1.15 -8.21 12.14
CA LEU A 19 -0.82 -9.64 12.14
C LEU A 19 -0.94 -10.28 10.76
N PRO A 20 -2.00 -10.03 9.96
CA PRO A 20 -2.09 -10.51 8.58
C PRO A 20 -0.91 -10.04 7.70
N ALA A 21 -0.54 -8.77 7.78
CA ALA A 21 0.58 -8.21 7.03
C ALA A 21 1.92 -8.81 7.45
N LEU A 22 2.13 -8.99 8.75
CA LEU A 22 3.31 -9.67 9.28
C LEU A 22 3.40 -11.10 8.75
N THR A 23 2.30 -11.84 8.82
CA THR A 23 2.22 -13.24 8.37
C THR A 23 2.48 -13.36 6.86
N SER A 24 1.89 -12.46 6.06
CA SER A 24 2.11 -12.44 4.60
C SER A 24 3.57 -12.20 4.20
N THR A 25 4.34 -11.55 5.06
CA THR A 25 5.77 -11.29 4.85
C THR A 25 6.65 -12.39 5.42
N VAL A 26 6.34 -12.89 6.62
CA VAL A 26 7.14 -13.88 7.33
C VAL A 26 7.10 -15.24 6.63
N ILE A 27 5.93 -15.69 6.15
CA ILE A 27 5.79 -17.00 5.49
C ILE A 27 6.71 -17.10 4.26
N PRO A 28 6.61 -16.24 3.23
CA PRO A 28 7.48 -16.34 2.06
C PRO A 28 8.96 -16.14 2.39
N THR A 29 9.26 -15.23 3.32
CA THR A 29 10.65 -14.97 3.74
C THR A 29 11.27 -16.18 4.45
N ALA A 30 10.53 -16.83 5.36
CA ALA A 30 11.01 -18.01 6.06
C ALA A 30 11.23 -19.20 5.11
N ILE A 31 10.34 -19.41 4.15
CA ILE A 31 10.48 -20.46 3.13
C ILE A 31 11.69 -20.16 2.24
N ALA A 32 11.83 -18.91 1.77
CA ALA A 32 12.96 -18.50 0.94
C ALA A 32 14.30 -18.65 1.70
N ALA A 33 14.35 -18.20 2.95
CA ALA A 33 15.54 -18.32 3.79
C ALA A 33 15.98 -19.77 4.00
N ARG A 34 15.01 -20.66 4.28
CA ARG A 34 15.29 -22.11 4.42
C ARG A 34 15.78 -22.72 3.10
N TYR A 35 15.20 -22.31 1.97
CA TYR A 35 15.63 -22.80 0.65
C TYR A 35 17.07 -22.36 0.33
N ILE A 36 17.40 -21.09 0.59
CA ILE A 36 18.73 -20.53 0.37
C ILE A 36 19.74 -21.21 1.31
N ALA A 37 19.43 -21.34 2.61
CA ALA A 37 20.30 -21.97 3.59
C ALA A 37 20.65 -23.43 3.24
N ARG A 38 19.71 -24.17 2.64
CA ARG A 38 19.97 -25.56 2.19
C ARG A 38 20.84 -25.63 0.93
N LYS A 39 20.83 -24.58 0.10
CA LYS A 39 21.54 -24.59 -1.19
C LYS A 39 22.88 -23.88 -1.14
N SER A 40 23.10 -22.94 -0.21
CA SER A 40 24.37 -22.23 -0.04
C SER A 40 25.32 -23.05 0.81
N THR A 41 26.33 -23.64 0.17
CA THR A 41 27.50 -24.25 0.82
C THR A 41 28.60 -23.23 1.13
N THR A 42 28.49 -22.04 0.64
CA THR A 42 29.40 -20.90 0.91
C THR A 42 28.70 -19.89 1.81
N PRO A 43 29.35 -19.44 2.91
CA PRO A 43 28.80 -18.32 3.69
C PRO A 43 28.69 -17.12 2.73
N MET A 44 27.47 -16.63 2.55
CA MET A 44 27.22 -15.40 1.82
C MET A 44 27.91 -14.30 2.59
N ALA A 45 29.12 -13.92 2.14
CA ALA A 45 29.76 -12.71 2.62
C ALA A 45 28.73 -11.61 2.39
N ALA A 46 28.24 -11.01 3.47
CA ALA A 46 27.45 -9.81 3.40
C ALA A 46 28.37 -8.77 2.72
N THR A 47 28.28 -8.68 1.39
CA THR A 47 28.74 -7.51 0.68
C THR A 47 27.82 -6.39 1.17
N ALA A 48 28.20 -5.84 2.34
CA ALA A 48 27.73 -4.53 2.71
C ALA A 48 28.13 -3.65 1.54
N SER A 49 27.16 -3.38 0.65
CA SER A 49 27.31 -2.31 -0.31
C SER A 49 27.61 -1.10 0.55
N GLU A 50 28.90 -0.74 0.65
CA GLU A 50 29.30 0.52 1.23
C GLU A 50 28.56 1.58 0.41
N SER A 51 27.38 1.98 0.88
CA SER A 51 26.73 3.18 0.42
C SER A 51 27.67 4.31 0.80
N ARG A 52 28.65 4.59 -0.10
CA ARG A 52 29.56 5.71 0.07
C ARG A 52 28.70 6.96 0.08
N LEU A 53 28.41 7.45 1.29
CA LEU A 53 27.77 8.75 1.46
C LEU A 53 28.59 9.75 0.61
N PRO A 54 27.92 10.61 -0.16
CA PRO A 54 28.61 11.62 -0.95
C PRO A 54 29.57 12.40 -0.06
N LYS A 55 30.79 12.67 -0.55
CA LYS A 55 31.81 13.43 0.18
C LYS A 55 31.21 14.75 0.68
N GLY A 56 31.21 14.98 1.99
CA GLY A 56 30.70 16.21 2.61
C GLY A 56 29.35 16.02 3.38
N VAL A 57 28.64 14.93 3.21
CA VAL A 57 27.43 14.63 4.01
C VAL A 57 27.81 13.70 5.16
N GLY A 58 27.89 14.26 6.37
CA GLY A 58 28.21 13.46 7.57
C GLY A 58 27.04 12.50 7.90
N PRO A 59 27.32 11.31 8.51
CA PRO A 59 26.31 10.31 8.82
C PRO A 59 25.23 10.82 9.79
N ARG A 60 25.58 11.78 10.65
CA ARG A 60 24.61 12.42 11.56
C ARG A 60 23.56 13.25 10.82
N LEU A 61 23.97 13.99 9.79
CA LEU A 61 23.08 14.80 8.97
C LEU A 61 22.13 13.91 8.15
N SER A 62 22.66 12.86 7.54
CA SER A 62 21.87 11.89 6.79
C SER A 62 20.80 11.25 7.68
N LYS A 63 21.16 10.80 8.88
CA LYS A 63 20.21 10.26 9.86
C LYS A 63 19.16 11.29 10.30
N PHE A 64 19.57 12.55 10.52
CA PHE A 64 18.64 13.61 10.91
C PHE A 64 17.59 13.85 9.81
N ILE A 65 18.01 14.00 8.55
CA ILE A 65 17.09 14.19 7.42
C ILE A 65 16.16 12.98 7.27
N LEU A 66 16.69 11.76 7.44
CA LEU A 66 15.87 10.53 7.40
C LEU A 66 14.80 10.53 8.50
N VAL A 67 15.18 10.85 9.74
CA VAL A 67 14.24 10.87 10.88
C VAL A 67 13.16 11.93 10.67
N VAL A 68 13.53 13.14 10.24
CA VAL A 68 12.56 14.20 9.94
C VAL A 68 11.64 13.79 8.81
N GLY A 69 12.16 13.13 7.76
CA GLY A 69 11.33 12.58 6.67
C GLY A 69 10.30 11.56 7.16
N ILE A 70 10.73 10.60 7.99
CA ILE A 70 9.82 9.60 8.58
C ILE A 70 8.77 10.28 9.46
N LEU A 71 9.18 11.20 10.33
CA LEU A 71 8.25 11.95 11.18
C LEU A 71 7.26 12.78 10.37
N SER A 72 7.71 13.38 9.27
CA SER A 72 6.85 14.11 8.33
C SER A 72 5.78 13.21 7.70
N LEU A 73 6.11 11.97 7.36
CA LEU A 73 5.14 11.00 6.84
C LEU A 73 4.16 10.56 7.93
N LEU A 74 4.64 10.30 9.15
CA LEU A 74 3.79 9.94 10.30
C LEU A 74 2.88 11.08 10.75
N PHE A 75 3.30 12.32 10.51
CA PHE A 75 2.48 13.51 10.80
C PHE A 75 1.18 13.55 9.99
N VAL A 76 1.16 13.05 8.76
CA VAL A 76 -0.01 13.14 7.86
C VAL A 76 -1.26 12.49 8.43
N PRO A 77 -1.23 11.23 8.94
CA PRO A 77 -2.38 10.62 9.61
C PRO A 77 -2.83 11.40 10.85
N VAL A 78 -1.87 11.85 11.67
CA VAL A 78 -2.17 12.64 12.88
C VAL A 78 -2.85 13.97 12.51
N PHE A 79 -2.31 14.67 11.49
CA PHE A 79 -2.89 15.90 10.98
C PHE A 79 -4.34 15.71 10.53
N LYS A 80 -4.62 14.65 9.74
CA LYS A 80 -6.00 14.35 9.32
C LYS A 80 -6.92 14.05 10.52
N SER A 81 -6.43 13.30 11.51
CA SER A 81 -7.23 12.93 12.68
C SER A 81 -7.61 14.13 13.54
N ILE A 82 -6.74 15.15 13.61
CA ILE A 82 -6.98 16.36 14.43
C ILE A 82 -7.78 17.40 13.63
N THR A 83 -7.45 17.63 12.38
CA THR A 83 -8.00 18.75 11.58
C THR A 83 -9.20 18.35 10.74
N HIS A 84 -9.40 17.03 10.50
CA HIS A 84 -10.36 16.47 9.54
C HIS A 84 -10.17 16.96 8.10
N LEU A 85 -9.07 17.66 7.81
CA LEU A 85 -8.73 18.15 6.48
C LEU A 85 -8.17 17.03 5.59
N PRO A 86 -8.23 17.20 4.26
CA PRO A 86 -7.66 16.23 3.34
C PRO A 86 -6.17 15.94 3.59
N PRO A 87 -5.71 14.68 3.51
CA PRO A 87 -4.32 14.29 3.82
C PRO A 87 -3.25 15.01 2.99
N TYR A 88 -3.59 15.43 1.76
CA TYR A 88 -2.63 16.14 0.90
C TYR A 88 -2.18 17.48 1.50
N MET A 89 -3.02 18.13 2.32
CA MET A 89 -2.62 19.35 3.04
C MET A 89 -1.52 19.05 4.05
N GLY A 90 -1.64 17.97 4.82
CA GLY A 90 -0.59 17.50 5.72
C GLY A 90 0.72 17.17 4.98
N MET A 91 0.62 16.55 3.79
CA MET A 91 1.78 16.30 2.94
C MET A 91 2.44 17.59 2.45
N MET A 92 1.66 18.60 2.04
CA MET A 92 2.18 19.89 1.60
C MET A 92 2.91 20.63 2.73
N ILE A 93 2.34 20.61 3.95
CA ILE A 93 3.01 21.17 5.14
C ILE A 93 4.31 20.43 5.42
N SER A 94 4.30 19.11 5.41
CA SER A 94 5.48 18.26 5.61
C SER A 94 6.57 18.54 4.59
N LEU A 95 6.20 18.67 3.30
CA LEU A 95 7.12 19.02 2.23
C LEU A 95 7.71 20.42 2.45
N GLY A 96 6.89 21.40 2.85
CA GLY A 96 7.34 22.77 3.15
C GLY A 96 8.35 22.80 4.30
N VAL A 97 8.09 22.07 5.38
CA VAL A 97 9.01 21.93 6.51
C VAL A 97 10.33 21.29 6.08
N MET A 98 10.27 20.18 5.34
CA MET A 98 11.46 19.52 4.79
C MET A 98 12.26 20.46 3.87
N TRP A 99 11.59 21.24 3.04
CA TRP A 99 12.21 22.20 2.15
C TRP A 99 13.01 23.25 2.95
N VAL A 100 12.34 23.92 3.89
CA VAL A 100 12.97 24.97 4.72
C VAL A 100 14.15 24.40 5.50
N LEU A 101 13.97 23.26 6.16
CA LEU A 101 15.03 22.62 6.95
C LEU A 101 16.24 22.23 6.10
N THR A 102 16.01 21.60 4.95
CA THR A 102 17.12 21.20 4.06
C THR A 102 17.84 22.40 3.48
N GLU A 103 17.12 23.48 3.13
CA GLU A 103 17.73 24.72 2.62
C GLU A 103 18.63 25.38 3.68
N ILE A 104 18.12 25.58 4.91
CA ILE A 104 18.88 26.16 6.02
C ILE A 104 20.13 25.33 6.33
N ILE A 105 20.01 24.00 6.33
CA ILE A 105 21.12 23.10 6.65
C ILE A 105 22.20 23.17 5.57
N TYR A 106 21.80 23.16 4.30
CA TYR A 106 22.75 23.21 3.18
C TYR A 106 23.42 24.58 3.03
N ASP A 107 22.72 25.67 3.33
CA ASP A 107 23.31 27.02 3.28
C ASP A 107 24.34 27.23 4.40
N LYS A 108 24.13 26.68 5.59
CA LYS A 108 25.09 26.75 6.69
C LYS A 108 26.37 25.94 6.45
N LYS A 109 26.34 24.93 5.58
CA LYS A 109 27.49 24.07 5.25
C LYS A 109 28.18 24.53 3.96
N ARG A 110 29.08 25.50 4.08
CA ARG A 110 29.84 26.08 2.97
C ARG A 110 30.82 25.15 2.21
N GLY A 111 30.94 23.88 2.62
CA GLY A 111 31.88 22.92 2.02
C GLY A 111 31.27 21.82 1.16
N ILE A 112 29.98 21.85 0.92
CA ILE A 112 29.30 20.83 0.10
C ILE A 112 29.09 21.39 -1.31
N GLU A 113 29.59 20.67 -2.32
CA GLU A 113 29.33 21.02 -3.73
C GLU A 113 27.85 21.10 -4.04
N GLU A 114 27.45 22.12 -4.82
CA GLU A 114 26.05 22.31 -5.24
C GLU A 114 25.45 21.08 -5.97
N SER A 115 26.31 20.33 -6.67
CA SER A 115 25.92 19.08 -7.33
C SER A 115 25.44 17.99 -6.37
N ILE A 116 25.92 18.00 -5.13
CA ILE A 116 25.68 16.99 -4.09
C ILE A 116 24.51 17.39 -3.18
N LYS A 117 24.17 18.69 -3.14
CA LYS A 117 23.04 19.19 -2.34
C LYS A 117 21.73 18.71 -2.92
N ASN A 118 21.09 17.78 -2.23
CA ASN A 118 19.74 17.32 -2.57
C ASN A 118 18.68 18.31 -2.05
N ARG A 119 18.63 19.48 -2.68
CA ARG A 119 17.58 20.47 -2.39
C ARG A 119 16.23 19.97 -2.90
N VAL A 120 15.14 20.28 -2.20
CA VAL A 120 13.78 19.88 -2.60
C VAL A 120 13.45 20.36 -4.01
N SER A 121 13.85 21.58 -4.37
CA SER A 121 13.67 22.12 -5.72
C SER A 121 14.34 21.27 -6.82
N LYS A 122 15.46 20.62 -6.51
CA LYS A 122 16.13 19.70 -7.44
C LYS A 122 15.42 18.36 -7.52
N VAL A 123 14.93 17.87 -6.39
CA VAL A 123 14.14 16.61 -6.32
C VAL A 123 12.83 16.74 -7.06
N LEU A 124 12.14 17.88 -6.96
CA LEU A 124 10.88 18.15 -7.67
C LEU A 124 11.03 18.09 -9.19
N LYS A 125 12.21 18.34 -9.76
CA LYS A 125 12.46 18.18 -11.21
C LYS A 125 12.40 16.73 -11.69
N HIS A 126 12.46 15.76 -10.77
CA HIS A 126 12.38 14.32 -11.07
C HIS A 126 10.99 13.76 -10.89
N ILE A 127 9.97 14.63 -10.74
CA ILE A 127 8.57 14.19 -10.71
C ILE A 127 8.22 13.55 -12.05
N ASP A 128 7.77 12.31 -11.98
CA ASP A 128 7.35 11.54 -13.14
C ASP A 128 5.93 11.93 -13.56
N MET A 129 5.82 12.95 -14.40
CA MET A 129 4.54 13.43 -14.96
C MET A 129 3.78 12.35 -15.74
N PRO A 130 4.42 11.47 -16.55
CA PRO A 130 3.76 10.34 -17.17
C PRO A 130 3.00 9.45 -16.20
N THR A 131 3.61 9.09 -15.07
CA THR A 131 2.96 8.29 -14.02
C THR A 131 1.75 9.02 -13.42
N ILE A 132 1.84 10.34 -13.15
CA ILE A 132 0.72 11.12 -12.63
C ILE A 132 -0.46 11.12 -13.62
N LEU A 133 -0.19 11.36 -14.90
CA LEU A 133 -1.22 11.37 -15.96
C LEU A 133 -1.82 9.98 -16.17
N PHE A 134 -1.01 8.93 -16.08
CA PHE A 134 -1.47 7.54 -16.14
C PHE A 134 -2.48 7.23 -15.02
N PHE A 135 -2.16 7.54 -13.77
CA PHE A 135 -3.09 7.35 -12.66
C PHE A 135 -4.35 8.21 -12.79
N LEU A 136 -4.20 9.46 -13.23
CA LEU A 136 -5.36 10.32 -13.50
C LEU A 136 -6.29 9.69 -14.54
N GLY A 137 -5.75 9.22 -15.66
CA GLY A 137 -6.52 8.58 -16.74
C GLY A 137 -7.27 7.34 -16.24
N ILE A 138 -6.61 6.48 -15.45
CA ILE A 138 -7.26 5.28 -14.89
C ILE A 138 -8.37 5.67 -13.90
N LEU A 139 -8.13 6.62 -13.00
CA LEU A 139 -9.15 7.04 -12.03
C LEU A 139 -10.36 7.70 -12.74
N MET A 140 -10.13 8.47 -13.81
CA MET A 140 -11.21 8.99 -14.64
C MET A 140 -12.00 7.87 -15.33
N SER A 141 -11.32 6.84 -15.84
CA SER A 141 -11.98 5.68 -16.46
C SER A 141 -12.85 4.92 -15.45
N VAL A 142 -12.34 4.71 -14.23
CA VAL A 142 -13.13 4.09 -13.14
C VAL A 142 -14.35 4.96 -12.80
N ALA A 143 -14.20 6.28 -12.70
CA ALA A 143 -15.31 7.19 -12.44
C ALA A 143 -16.36 7.17 -13.57
N ALA A 144 -15.93 7.06 -14.83
CA ALA A 144 -16.84 6.89 -15.96
C ALA A 144 -17.62 5.56 -15.90
N LEU A 145 -16.96 4.44 -15.57
CA LEU A 145 -17.63 3.15 -15.37
C LEU A 145 -18.62 3.19 -14.19
N GLN A 146 -18.30 3.90 -13.13
CA GLN A 146 -19.21 4.11 -12.01
C GLN A 146 -20.45 4.91 -12.43
N SER A 147 -20.26 6.04 -13.12
CA SER A 147 -21.38 6.87 -13.58
C SER A 147 -22.26 6.17 -14.63
N ALA A 148 -21.70 5.28 -15.43
CA ALA A 148 -22.42 4.44 -16.37
C ALA A 148 -23.16 3.26 -15.70
N GLY A 149 -23.06 3.06 -14.38
CA GLY A 149 -23.70 1.97 -13.65
C GLY A 149 -23.07 0.59 -13.84
N VAL A 150 -21.96 0.49 -14.59
CA VAL A 150 -21.27 -0.78 -14.87
C VAL A 150 -20.78 -1.43 -13.58
N LEU A 151 -20.18 -0.62 -12.68
CA LEU A 151 -19.65 -1.14 -11.40
C LEU A 151 -20.78 -1.67 -10.50
N THR A 152 -21.93 -1.01 -10.49
CA THR A 152 -23.11 -1.48 -9.74
C THR A 152 -23.62 -2.82 -10.28
N ASN A 153 -23.62 -3.00 -11.60
CA ASN A 153 -24.02 -4.28 -12.21
C ASN A 153 -23.03 -5.41 -11.85
N VAL A 154 -21.73 -5.11 -11.84
CA VAL A 154 -20.70 -6.09 -11.42
C VAL A 154 -20.86 -6.45 -9.94
N ALA A 155 -21.12 -5.48 -9.05
CA ALA A 155 -21.39 -5.73 -7.64
C ALA A 155 -22.61 -6.67 -7.47
N GLN A 156 -23.73 -6.36 -8.12
CA GLN A 156 -24.93 -7.19 -8.07
C GLN A 156 -24.70 -8.60 -8.62
N PHE A 157 -23.88 -8.74 -9.65
CA PHE A 157 -23.51 -10.06 -10.18
C PHE A 157 -22.69 -10.86 -9.17
N LEU A 158 -21.71 -10.24 -8.50
CA LEU A 158 -20.91 -10.88 -7.45
C LEU A 158 -21.78 -11.27 -6.26
N ASP A 159 -22.67 -10.37 -5.80
CA ASP A 159 -23.53 -10.61 -4.66
C ASP A 159 -24.53 -11.73 -4.92
N ARG A 160 -25.11 -11.82 -6.13
CA ARG A 160 -26.05 -12.88 -6.50
C ARG A 160 -25.40 -14.25 -6.63
N ASN A 161 -24.15 -14.33 -7.08
CA ASN A 161 -23.49 -15.61 -7.39
C ASN A 161 -22.57 -16.10 -6.29
N ILE A 162 -21.97 -15.21 -5.51
CA ILE A 162 -20.97 -15.56 -4.50
C ILE A 162 -21.49 -15.27 -3.10
N HIS A 163 -22.06 -14.07 -2.87
CA HIS A 163 -22.67 -13.61 -1.62
C HIS A 163 -21.83 -13.92 -0.36
N GLU A 164 -20.47 -13.82 -0.49
CA GLU A 164 -19.54 -14.13 0.59
C GLU A 164 -18.32 -13.21 0.49
N VAL A 165 -18.07 -12.45 1.57
CA VAL A 165 -17.11 -11.32 1.59
C VAL A 165 -15.68 -11.78 1.40
N PHE A 166 -15.26 -12.89 2.02
CA PHE A 166 -13.90 -13.42 1.90
C PHE A 166 -13.60 -13.87 0.47
N THR A 167 -14.54 -14.53 -0.17
CA THR A 167 -14.38 -15.00 -1.55
C THR A 167 -14.33 -13.83 -2.53
N ILE A 168 -15.24 -12.86 -2.39
CA ILE A 168 -15.27 -11.66 -3.24
C ILE A 168 -13.97 -10.90 -3.11
N THR A 169 -13.53 -10.57 -1.89
CA THR A 169 -12.30 -9.82 -1.67
C THR A 169 -11.05 -10.60 -2.03
N GLY A 170 -11.07 -11.93 -1.83
CA GLY A 170 -10.00 -12.82 -2.25
C GLY A 170 -9.79 -12.82 -3.76
N ILE A 171 -10.87 -12.90 -4.55
CA ILE A 171 -10.83 -12.79 -6.01
C ILE A 171 -10.32 -11.41 -6.44
N ILE A 172 -10.83 -10.34 -5.81
CA ILE A 172 -10.37 -8.97 -6.06
C ILE A 172 -8.87 -8.84 -5.81
N GLY A 173 -8.35 -9.44 -4.73
CA GLY A 173 -6.93 -9.43 -4.44
C GLY A 173 -6.08 -10.20 -5.44
N VAL A 174 -6.57 -11.32 -5.97
CA VAL A 174 -5.89 -12.02 -7.07
C VAL A 174 -5.89 -11.14 -8.34
N LEU A 175 -6.98 -10.44 -8.65
CA LEU A 175 -7.03 -9.47 -9.75
C LEU A 175 -6.05 -8.31 -9.54
N SER A 176 -5.77 -7.90 -8.30
CA SER A 176 -4.75 -6.90 -7.97
C SER A 176 -3.34 -7.31 -8.40
N SER A 177 -3.08 -8.59 -8.65
CA SER A 177 -1.80 -9.04 -9.20
C SER A 177 -1.53 -8.53 -10.62
N VAL A 178 -2.59 -8.21 -11.37
CA VAL A 178 -2.53 -7.74 -12.76
C VAL A 178 -2.90 -6.27 -12.87
N ILE A 179 -3.91 -5.85 -12.09
CA ILE A 179 -4.42 -4.49 -12.07
C ILE A 179 -3.82 -3.79 -10.86
N ASP A 180 -3.28 -2.59 -11.05
CA ASP A 180 -2.75 -1.79 -9.93
C ASP A 180 -3.81 -1.64 -8.81
N ASN A 181 -3.34 -1.75 -7.56
CA ASN A 181 -4.18 -1.72 -6.36
C ASN A 181 -4.99 -0.41 -6.21
N VAL A 182 -4.47 0.73 -6.67
CA VAL A 182 -5.13 2.03 -6.52
C VAL A 182 -6.43 2.11 -7.33
N PRO A 183 -6.43 1.86 -8.67
CA PRO A 183 -7.66 1.85 -9.44
C PRO A 183 -8.62 0.72 -9.04
N LEU A 184 -8.10 -0.43 -8.63
CA LEU A 184 -8.91 -1.55 -8.20
C LEU A 184 -9.71 -1.21 -6.93
N VAL A 185 -9.06 -0.64 -5.91
CA VAL A 185 -9.71 -0.18 -4.68
C VAL A 185 -10.72 0.93 -4.99
N ALA A 186 -10.39 1.85 -5.92
CA ALA A 186 -11.32 2.90 -6.35
C ALA A 186 -12.60 2.31 -6.99
N ALA A 187 -12.44 1.29 -7.83
CA ALA A 187 -13.57 0.57 -8.42
C ALA A 187 -14.43 -0.11 -7.35
N CYS A 188 -13.83 -0.81 -6.39
CA CYS A 188 -14.54 -1.46 -5.29
C CYS A 188 -15.33 -0.46 -4.42
N MET A 189 -14.75 0.71 -4.13
CA MET A 189 -15.48 1.79 -3.43
C MET A 189 -16.63 2.37 -4.26
N GLY A 190 -16.59 2.26 -5.58
CA GLY A 190 -17.67 2.62 -6.48
C GLY A 190 -18.74 1.53 -6.60
N MET A 191 -18.36 0.27 -6.40
CA MET A 191 -19.26 -0.88 -6.40
C MET A 191 -20.06 -0.98 -5.10
N TYR A 192 -19.41 -0.81 -3.97
CA TYR A 192 -19.97 -0.98 -2.63
C TYR A 192 -19.94 0.36 -1.87
N PRO A 193 -21.10 0.98 -1.62
CA PRO A 193 -21.17 2.14 -0.72
C PRO A 193 -20.99 1.71 0.74
N VAL A 194 -20.53 2.65 1.58
CA VAL A 194 -20.51 2.44 3.03
C VAL A 194 -21.96 2.36 3.51
N ALA A 195 -22.31 1.28 4.20
CA ALA A 195 -23.65 1.06 4.73
C ALA A 195 -23.88 1.84 6.02
N ASP A 196 -25.06 2.46 6.12
CA ASP A 196 -25.50 3.13 7.35
C ASP A 196 -26.19 2.12 8.28
N ALA A 197 -26.17 2.39 9.59
CA ALA A 197 -26.82 1.55 10.59
C ALA A 197 -28.32 1.33 10.33
N ALA A 198 -29.01 2.35 9.80
CA ALA A 198 -30.42 2.25 9.43
C ALA A 198 -30.64 1.30 8.25
N ALA A 199 -29.75 1.33 7.25
CA ALA A 199 -29.79 0.41 6.11
C ALA A 199 -29.54 -1.03 6.54
N VAL A 200 -28.59 -1.26 7.46
CA VAL A 200 -28.32 -2.58 8.03
C VAL A 200 -29.55 -3.14 8.74
N ALA A 201 -30.21 -2.33 9.59
CA ALA A 201 -31.37 -2.75 10.36
C ALA A 201 -32.60 -3.07 9.49
N SER A 202 -32.71 -2.48 8.30
CA SER A 202 -33.82 -2.68 7.36
C SER A 202 -33.52 -3.70 6.25
N SER A 203 -32.33 -4.28 6.22
CA SER A 203 -31.92 -5.21 5.17
C SER A 203 -32.47 -6.62 5.38
N ILE A 204 -32.58 -7.39 4.28
CA ILE A 204 -32.94 -8.80 4.30
C ILE A 204 -31.86 -9.66 4.92
N ASP A 205 -30.58 -9.25 4.73
CA ASP A 205 -29.40 -9.88 5.33
C ASP A 205 -28.55 -8.83 6.07
N PRO A 206 -28.85 -8.58 7.36
CA PRO A 206 -28.11 -7.63 8.17
C PRO A 206 -26.64 -8.04 8.38
N SER A 207 -26.35 -9.34 8.44
CA SER A 207 -25.00 -9.86 8.69
C SER A 207 -24.07 -9.58 7.52
N TYR A 208 -24.53 -9.76 6.30
CA TYR A 208 -23.79 -9.44 5.10
C TYR A 208 -23.58 -7.93 4.97
N LEU A 209 -24.64 -7.13 5.16
CA LEU A 209 -24.55 -5.68 5.02
C LEU A 209 -23.72 -5.01 6.13
N GLN A 210 -23.63 -5.63 7.31
CA GLN A 210 -22.76 -5.22 8.40
C GLN A 210 -21.27 -5.20 8.00
N SER A 211 -20.87 -6.05 7.06
CA SER A 211 -19.48 -6.07 6.54
C SER A 211 -19.09 -4.79 5.78
N PHE A 212 -20.07 -4.02 5.32
CA PHE A 212 -19.86 -2.80 4.51
C PHE A 212 -19.99 -1.50 5.31
N VAL A 213 -20.23 -1.55 6.62
CA VAL A 213 -20.20 -0.35 7.46
C VAL A 213 -18.77 0.21 7.55
N GLN A 214 -18.63 1.43 8.07
CA GLN A 214 -17.30 1.97 8.37
C GLN A 214 -16.53 1.02 9.29
N ASP A 215 -15.27 0.76 8.99
CA ASP A 215 -14.42 -0.24 9.66
C ASP A 215 -14.97 -1.68 9.60
N GLY A 216 -15.90 -1.97 8.69
CA GLY A 216 -16.43 -3.30 8.47
C GLY A 216 -15.43 -4.25 7.82
N LEU A 217 -15.71 -5.55 7.95
CA LEU A 217 -14.84 -6.64 7.49
C LEU A 217 -14.44 -6.52 6.00
N PHE A 218 -15.40 -6.13 5.13
CA PHE A 218 -15.13 -5.96 3.71
C PHE A 218 -13.98 -4.98 3.44
N TRP A 219 -13.95 -3.85 4.13
CA TRP A 219 -12.94 -2.82 3.91
C TRP A 219 -11.55 -3.22 4.41
N HIS A 220 -11.49 -3.95 5.52
CA HIS A 220 -10.23 -4.51 6.04
C HIS A 220 -9.69 -5.59 5.09
N LEU A 221 -10.54 -6.52 4.67
CA LEU A 221 -10.17 -7.53 3.68
C LEU A 221 -9.75 -6.90 2.35
N LEU A 222 -10.49 -5.91 1.85
CA LEU A 222 -10.15 -5.22 0.61
C LEU A 222 -8.79 -4.52 0.72
N ALA A 223 -8.51 -3.85 1.85
CA ALA A 223 -7.22 -3.20 2.07
C ALA A 223 -6.07 -4.21 2.06
N TYR A 224 -6.24 -5.36 2.74
CA TYR A 224 -5.28 -6.44 2.76
C TYR A 224 -5.12 -7.07 1.36
N CYS A 225 -6.21 -7.54 0.79
CA CYS A 225 -6.22 -8.31 -0.45
C CYS A 225 -5.69 -7.48 -1.64
N ALA A 226 -6.13 -6.23 -1.78
CA ALA A 226 -5.62 -5.35 -2.83
C ALA A 226 -4.14 -5.00 -2.60
N GLY A 227 -3.75 -4.70 -1.35
CA GLY A 227 -2.38 -4.32 -1.01
C GLY A 227 -1.37 -5.44 -1.20
N VAL A 228 -1.68 -6.64 -0.70
CA VAL A 228 -0.78 -7.81 -0.76
C VAL A 228 -0.87 -8.53 -2.10
N GLY A 229 -2.08 -8.56 -2.72
CA GLY A 229 -2.33 -9.24 -4.00
C GLY A 229 -1.44 -8.75 -5.14
N GLY A 230 -1.12 -7.46 -5.17
CA GLY A 230 -0.21 -6.87 -6.16
C GLY A 230 1.20 -7.48 -6.16
N SER A 231 1.62 -8.11 -5.06
CA SER A 231 2.92 -8.78 -4.98
C SER A 231 2.94 -10.17 -5.62
N ILE A 232 1.80 -10.77 -5.95
CA ILE A 232 1.73 -12.11 -6.54
C ILE A 232 2.44 -12.16 -7.89
N LEU A 233 2.18 -11.19 -8.78
CA LEU A 233 2.82 -11.09 -10.09
C LEU A 233 3.83 -9.93 -10.22
N ILE A 234 4.07 -9.17 -9.16
CA ILE A 234 4.91 -7.96 -9.07
C ILE A 234 4.46 -6.80 -9.99
N ILE A 235 3.85 -7.06 -11.14
CA ILE A 235 3.38 -6.04 -12.08
C ILE A 235 2.12 -5.31 -11.57
N GLY A 236 1.36 -5.90 -10.67
CA GLY A 236 0.18 -5.30 -10.03
C GLY A 236 0.51 -4.24 -8.99
N SER A 237 1.79 -3.90 -8.80
CA SER A 237 2.23 -2.89 -7.84
C SER A 237 3.31 -1.99 -8.43
N ALA A 238 3.07 -0.68 -8.43
CA ALA A 238 4.07 0.29 -8.88
C ALA A 238 5.40 0.15 -8.12
N ALA A 239 5.35 -0.08 -6.81
CA ALA A 239 6.55 -0.32 -6.00
C ALA A 239 7.29 -1.60 -6.42
N GLY A 240 6.56 -2.66 -6.77
CA GLY A 240 7.13 -3.91 -7.28
C GLY A 240 7.86 -3.72 -8.61
N VAL A 241 7.26 -2.98 -9.54
CA VAL A 241 7.87 -2.67 -10.84
C VAL A 241 9.17 -1.85 -10.67
N VAL A 242 9.16 -0.86 -9.77
CA VAL A 242 10.36 -0.06 -9.45
C VAL A 242 11.45 -0.95 -8.84
N ALA A 243 11.12 -1.80 -7.88
CA ALA A 243 12.06 -2.74 -7.26
C ALA A 243 12.66 -3.71 -8.30
N MET A 244 11.83 -4.22 -9.21
CA MET A 244 12.27 -5.09 -10.31
C MET A 244 13.26 -4.38 -11.24
N GLY A 245 13.02 -3.09 -11.53
CA GLY A 245 13.93 -2.28 -12.33
C GLY A 245 15.27 -2.00 -11.63
N LEU A 246 15.25 -1.66 -10.35
CA LEU A 246 16.45 -1.39 -9.54
C LEU A 246 17.33 -2.63 -9.38
N GLU A 247 16.73 -3.77 -9.09
CA GLU A 247 17.42 -5.05 -8.89
C GLU A 247 17.68 -5.81 -10.21
N LYS A 248 17.28 -5.25 -11.35
CA LYS A 248 17.41 -5.86 -12.70
C LYS A 248 16.82 -7.28 -12.78
N ILE A 249 15.73 -7.51 -12.07
CA ILE A 249 15.00 -8.78 -12.05
C ILE A 249 14.04 -8.82 -13.23
N THR A 250 14.00 -9.94 -13.95
CA THR A 250 13.01 -10.13 -15.02
C THR A 250 11.70 -10.68 -14.46
N PHE A 251 10.57 -10.32 -15.10
CA PHE A 251 9.25 -10.85 -14.74
C PHE A 251 9.22 -12.38 -14.71
N SER A 252 9.80 -13.03 -15.74
CA SER A 252 9.83 -14.50 -15.83
C SER A 252 10.59 -15.16 -14.68
N TRP A 253 11.66 -14.52 -14.19
CA TRP A 253 12.41 -14.98 -13.03
C TRP A 253 11.57 -14.88 -11.75
N TYR A 254 10.91 -13.71 -11.55
CA TYR A 254 10.04 -13.49 -10.40
C TYR A 254 8.89 -14.51 -10.39
N PHE A 255 8.19 -14.65 -11.50
CA PHE A 255 7.08 -15.59 -11.65
C PHE A 255 7.45 -17.02 -11.29
N LYS A 256 8.62 -17.50 -11.75
CA LYS A 256 9.07 -18.88 -11.49
C LYS A 256 9.59 -19.11 -10.08
N ARG A 257 10.08 -18.07 -9.39
CA ARG A 257 10.80 -18.22 -8.13
C ARG A 257 10.05 -17.66 -6.92
N ILE A 258 9.33 -16.57 -7.09
CA ILE A 258 8.74 -15.80 -5.98
C ILE A 258 7.22 -15.83 -6.01
N ALA A 259 6.57 -15.89 -7.16
CA ALA A 259 5.12 -15.81 -7.26
C ALA A 259 4.39 -16.82 -6.36
N LEU A 260 4.81 -18.09 -6.33
CA LEU A 260 4.21 -19.12 -5.46
C LEU A 260 4.42 -18.81 -3.96
N LEU A 261 5.55 -18.21 -3.60
CA LEU A 261 5.80 -17.80 -2.22
C LEU A 261 4.91 -16.61 -1.83
N ALA A 262 4.72 -15.66 -2.76
CA ALA A 262 3.81 -14.54 -2.58
C ALA A 262 2.36 -15.01 -2.44
N VAL A 263 1.92 -15.98 -3.23
CA VAL A 263 0.61 -16.63 -3.10
C VAL A 263 0.45 -17.28 -1.72
N ALA A 264 1.46 -18.02 -1.26
CA ALA A 264 1.42 -18.63 0.08
C ALA A 264 1.34 -17.56 1.18
N GLY A 265 2.06 -16.45 1.05
CA GLY A 265 1.96 -15.31 1.97
C GLY A 265 0.59 -14.65 1.94
N TYR A 266 0.03 -14.43 0.74
CA TYR A 266 -1.28 -13.85 0.54
C TYR A 266 -2.40 -14.65 1.23
N PHE A 267 -2.49 -15.95 0.95
CA PHE A 267 -3.49 -16.80 1.60
C PHE A 267 -3.21 -17.04 3.08
N GLY A 268 -1.93 -17.04 3.49
CA GLY A 268 -1.56 -17.13 4.90
C GLY A 268 -2.07 -15.95 5.72
N GLY A 269 -1.90 -14.73 5.24
CA GLY A 269 -2.43 -13.55 5.94
C GLY A 269 -3.96 -13.45 5.86
N MET A 270 -4.58 -13.87 4.74
CA MET A 270 -6.04 -13.96 4.64
C MET A 270 -6.63 -14.95 5.63
N ALA A 271 -5.96 -16.09 5.86
CA ALA A 271 -6.34 -17.06 6.88
C ALA A 271 -6.24 -16.47 8.31
N VAL A 272 -5.27 -15.59 8.56
CA VAL A 272 -5.16 -14.88 9.86
C VAL A 272 -6.36 -13.94 10.04
N ILE A 273 -6.78 -13.17 9.04
CA ILE A 273 -7.98 -12.32 9.12
C ILE A 273 -9.21 -13.18 9.39
N PHE A 274 -9.32 -14.33 8.72
CA PHE A 274 -10.43 -15.26 8.96
C PHE A 274 -10.45 -15.77 10.41
N LEU A 275 -9.28 -16.11 10.96
CA LEU A 275 -9.16 -16.54 12.36
C LEU A 275 -9.46 -15.40 13.33
N GLU A 276 -8.99 -14.19 13.06
CA GLU A 276 -9.31 -13.00 13.88
C GLU A 276 -10.80 -12.72 13.89
N HIS A 277 -11.45 -12.81 12.73
CA HIS A 277 -12.89 -12.65 12.62
C HIS A 277 -13.66 -13.74 13.40
N LEU A 278 -13.20 -14.99 13.33
CA LEU A 278 -13.83 -16.10 14.05
C LEU A 278 -13.66 -15.99 15.58
N LEU A 279 -12.50 -15.51 16.05
CA LEU A 279 -12.16 -15.46 17.47
C LEU A 279 -12.65 -14.18 18.17
N PHE A 280 -12.65 -13.06 17.47
CA PHE A 280 -12.91 -11.75 18.07
C PHE A 280 -14.15 -11.07 17.49
N GLY A 281 -14.76 -11.61 16.42
CA GLY A 281 -15.90 -11.00 15.75
C GLY A 281 -15.57 -9.68 15.05
N LEU A 282 -14.30 -9.50 14.70
CA LEU A 282 -13.77 -8.30 14.07
C LEU A 282 -14.15 -8.23 12.59
#